data_dee3e0de8e80f7faa7bc7c086ff81d0e
#
_entry.id   dee3e0de8e80f7faa7bc7c086ff81d0e
#
_cell.length_a   1.000
_cell.length_b   1.000
_cell.length_c   1.000
_cell.angle_alpha   90.00
_cell.angle_beta   90.00
_cell.angle_gamma   90.00
#
_symmetry.space_group_name_H-M   'P 1'
#
loop_
_entity.id
_entity.type
_entity.pdbx_description
1 polymer ?
#
loop_
_entity_poly.entity_id
_entity_poly.type
_entity_poly.pdbx_seq_one_letter_code
_entity_poly.pdbx_strand_id
1 'polypeptide(L)'
;MVVDIPSLRNEFDGPHHLITTSDNQILFLRKWESGKHETKNTAILLFHGITAYSGPYGLITKPLTELGFTIYGLDLRGHGLSDGNRGDYPSKERLLKDLSETIQFVKQFHSSVVIMGHSLGVFSSSIALINCLENIDGVVLLSAARTTRPSAYPPMSTAQKLKIFLNSVFRPSKPVIHYYRDGMVGLDDPLFNFHYTYRFMKITSSRDFILPDLQSMPVFVGIGDQDELFSVENCRSLYDEIQSSNKTFHVAIDGKHSEFPRGSMDPLGPWLDENFD
;
A
#
# COMPACT_ATOMS: atom_id res chain seq x y z
N MET A 1 8.79 -16.50 18.04
CA MET A 1 9.33 -17.38 16.97
C MET A 1 9.84 -16.51 15.85
N VAL A 2 10.97 -16.83 15.23
CA VAL A 2 11.39 -16.19 13.99
C VAL A 2 10.59 -16.86 12.87
N VAL A 3 9.87 -16.08 12.08
CA VAL A 3 9.07 -16.58 10.96
C VAL A 3 10.01 -16.94 9.81
N ASP A 4 9.94 -18.15 9.31
CA ASP A 4 10.72 -18.62 8.16
C ASP A 4 9.99 -18.24 6.86
N ILE A 5 10.26 -17.02 6.38
CA ILE A 5 9.62 -16.46 5.18
C ILE A 5 9.91 -17.28 3.91
N PRO A 6 11.16 -17.74 3.64
CA PRO A 6 11.43 -18.63 2.50
C PRO A 6 10.58 -19.89 2.49
N SER A 7 10.42 -20.58 3.63
CA SER A 7 9.58 -21.77 3.73
C SER A 7 8.12 -21.44 3.44
N LEU A 8 7.54 -20.44 4.11
CA LEU A 8 6.16 -20.00 3.88
C LEU A 8 5.90 -19.56 2.43
N ARG A 9 6.87 -18.91 1.81
CA ARG A 9 6.77 -18.53 0.39
C ARG A 9 6.77 -19.73 -0.53
N ASN A 10 7.59 -20.75 -0.25
CA ASN A 10 7.63 -21.98 -1.04
C ASN A 10 6.38 -22.85 -0.86
N GLU A 11 5.69 -22.73 0.28
CA GLU A 11 4.44 -23.43 0.57
C GLU A 11 3.21 -22.70 0.00
N PHE A 12 3.39 -21.46 -0.48
CA PHE A 12 2.28 -20.69 -1.06
C PHE A 12 1.91 -21.22 -2.44
N ASP A 13 0.70 -21.74 -2.60
CA ASP A 13 0.18 -22.37 -3.81
C ASP A 13 -0.71 -21.48 -4.68
N GLY A 14 -1.04 -20.27 -4.22
CA GLY A 14 -1.85 -19.32 -4.98
C GLY A 14 -1.09 -18.65 -6.14
N PRO A 15 -1.79 -18.04 -7.11
CA PRO A 15 -1.14 -17.31 -8.20
C PRO A 15 -0.23 -16.18 -7.67
N HIS A 16 1.02 -16.15 -8.12
CA HIS A 16 2.00 -15.16 -7.72
C HIS A 16 3.19 -15.09 -8.68
N HIS A 17 4.00 -14.05 -8.52
CA HIS A 17 5.32 -13.93 -9.14
C HIS A 17 6.37 -13.63 -8.08
N LEU A 18 7.60 -14.01 -8.36
CA LEU A 18 8.78 -13.67 -7.57
C LEU A 18 9.65 -12.74 -8.41
N ILE A 19 9.85 -11.51 -7.92
CA ILE A 19 10.68 -10.50 -8.59
C ILE A 19 12.03 -10.49 -7.89
N THR A 20 13.09 -10.87 -8.61
CA THR A 20 14.46 -10.70 -8.13
C THR A 20 14.90 -9.26 -8.39
N THR A 21 15.12 -8.53 -7.32
CA THR A 21 15.52 -7.12 -7.39
C THR A 21 16.99 -6.95 -7.77
N SER A 22 17.38 -5.74 -8.18
CA SER A 22 18.75 -5.41 -8.55
C SER A 22 19.79 -5.58 -7.43
N ASP A 23 19.37 -5.76 -6.18
CA ASP A 23 20.21 -6.11 -5.03
C ASP A 23 20.01 -7.56 -4.56
N ASN A 24 19.51 -8.44 -5.44
CA ASN A 24 19.32 -9.88 -5.22
C ASN A 24 18.40 -10.25 -4.05
N GLN A 25 17.39 -9.43 -3.77
CA GLN A 25 16.30 -9.80 -2.86
C GLN A 25 15.08 -10.24 -3.66
N ILE A 26 14.25 -11.09 -3.07
CA ILE A 26 13.01 -11.54 -3.68
C ILE A 26 11.85 -10.70 -3.15
N LEU A 27 11.13 -10.04 -4.04
CA LEU A 27 9.83 -9.46 -3.73
C LEU A 27 8.72 -10.41 -4.16
N PHE A 28 7.76 -10.61 -3.28
CA PHE A 28 6.58 -11.43 -3.54
C PHE A 28 5.47 -10.55 -4.13
N LEU A 29 5.00 -10.93 -5.30
CA LEU A 29 3.91 -10.25 -6.00
C LEU A 29 2.73 -11.22 -6.14
N ARG A 30 1.74 -11.09 -5.25
CA ARG A 30 0.50 -11.86 -5.30
C ARG A 30 -0.29 -11.47 -6.53
N LYS A 31 -0.94 -12.45 -7.16
CA LYS A 31 -1.80 -12.22 -8.32
C LYS A 31 -3.22 -12.66 -8.01
N TRP A 32 -4.18 -11.83 -8.39
CA TRP A 32 -5.59 -12.22 -8.49
C TRP A 32 -6.04 -11.94 -9.90
N GLU A 33 -6.69 -12.92 -10.51
CA GLU A 33 -7.22 -12.81 -11.86
C GLU A 33 -8.63 -13.39 -11.93
N SER A 34 -9.39 -12.93 -12.89
CA SER A 34 -10.70 -13.47 -13.20
C SER A 34 -10.55 -14.87 -13.81
N GLY A 35 -11.38 -15.81 -13.36
CA GLY A 35 -11.60 -17.05 -14.11
C GLY A 35 -12.46 -16.87 -15.37
N LYS A 36 -12.86 -15.65 -15.71
CA LYS A 36 -13.63 -15.32 -16.92
C LYS A 36 -12.69 -15.23 -18.12
N HIS A 37 -13.20 -15.55 -19.31
CA HIS A 37 -12.41 -15.61 -20.55
C HIS A 37 -11.94 -14.24 -21.08
N GLU A 38 -12.54 -13.15 -20.65
CA GLU A 38 -12.16 -11.79 -21.04
C GLU A 38 -11.42 -11.10 -19.89
N THR A 39 -10.12 -10.95 -20.05
CA THR A 39 -9.28 -10.15 -19.17
C THR A 39 -8.99 -8.81 -19.82
N LYS A 40 -9.06 -7.75 -19.03
CA LYS A 40 -8.70 -6.39 -19.46
C LYS A 40 -7.18 -6.27 -19.66
N ASN A 41 -6.77 -5.39 -20.55
CA ASN A 41 -5.35 -5.08 -20.74
C ASN A 41 -4.78 -4.20 -19.64
N THR A 42 -5.61 -3.73 -18.73
CA THR A 42 -5.24 -2.92 -17.58
C THR A 42 -5.03 -3.79 -16.35
N ALA A 43 -3.88 -3.64 -15.70
CA ALA A 43 -3.61 -4.22 -14.39
C ALA A 43 -3.78 -3.20 -13.27
N ILE A 44 -4.17 -3.67 -12.09
CA ILE A 44 -4.17 -2.89 -10.86
C ILE A 44 -3.01 -3.37 -9.98
N LEU A 45 -2.07 -2.48 -9.64
CA LEU A 45 -0.96 -2.78 -8.75
C LEU A 45 -1.20 -2.19 -7.37
N LEU A 46 -1.47 -3.07 -6.39
CA LEU A 46 -1.80 -2.71 -5.02
C LEU A 46 -0.55 -2.58 -4.15
N PHE A 47 -0.46 -1.48 -3.40
CA PHE A 47 0.48 -1.23 -2.32
C PHE A 47 -0.26 -1.22 -0.98
N HIS A 48 0.13 -2.12 -0.09
CA HIS A 48 -0.55 -2.36 1.19
C HIS A 48 -0.26 -1.29 2.26
N GLY A 49 -1.10 -1.26 3.30
CA GLY A 49 -0.92 -0.43 4.49
C GLY A 49 0.19 -0.93 5.42
N ILE A 50 0.52 -0.11 6.41
CA ILE A 50 1.57 -0.39 7.38
C ILE A 50 1.37 -1.72 8.12
N THR A 51 1.53 -2.41 8.70
CA THR A 51 1.35 -3.69 9.41
C THR A 51 0.93 -4.85 8.51
N ALA A 52 0.27 -4.58 7.40
CA ALA A 52 -0.28 -5.58 6.50
C ALA A 52 0.73 -6.09 5.46
N TYR A 53 0.23 -6.86 4.54
CA TYR A 53 0.84 -7.37 3.32
C TYR A 53 -0.27 -7.55 2.27
N SER A 54 0.01 -8.03 1.09
CA SER A 54 -1.00 -8.15 0.03
C SER A 54 -2.20 -9.05 0.37
N GLY A 55 -1.98 -10.13 1.13
CA GLY A 55 -3.00 -11.17 1.39
C GLY A 55 -4.37 -10.67 1.86
N PRO A 56 -4.46 -9.82 2.90
CA PRO A 56 -5.74 -9.33 3.45
C PRO A 56 -6.61 -8.54 2.46
N TYR A 57 -6.05 -8.07 1.36
CA TYR A 57 -6.78 -7.22 0.39
C TYR A 57 -7.72 -7.99 -0.55
N GLY A 58 -7.84 -9.29 -0.40
CA GLY A 58 -8.75 -10.14 -1.20
C GLY A 58 -10.20 -9.64 -1.23
N LEU A 59 -10.70 -9.01 -0.16
CA LEU A 59 -12.07 -8.47 -0.11
C LEU A 59 -12.29 -7.31 -1.06
N ILE A 60 -11.28 -6.44 -1.26
CA ILE A 60 -11.35 -5.30 -2.18
C ILE A 60 -11.04 -5.76 -3.60
N THR A 61 -10.06 -6.66 -3.76
CA THR A 61 -9.59 -7.08 -5.08
C THR A 61 -10.53 -8.03 -5.79
N LYS A 62 -11.22 -8.91 -5.06
CA LYS A 62 -12.09 -9.93 -5.65
C LYS A 62 -13.24 -9.35 -6.50
N PRO A 63 -14.00 -8.33 -6.09
CA PRO A 63 -15.00 -7.71 -6.95
C PRO A 63 -14.41 -7.14 -8.24
N LEU A 64 -13.19 -6.58 -8.19
CA LEU A 64 -12.52 -6.01 -9.35
C LEU A 64 -12.05 -7.08 -10.34
N THR A 65 -11.67 -8.28 -9.86
CA THR A 65 -11.37 -9.40 -10.76
C THR A 65 -12.61 -9.90 -11.49
N GLU A 66 -13.79 -9.78 -10.90
CA GLU A 66 -15.07 -10.14 -11.55
C GLU A 66 -15.40 -9.20 -12.71
N LEU A 67 -14.83 -7.98 -12.72
CA LEU A 67 -14.90 -7.02 -13.84
C LEU A 67 -13.84 -7.28 -14.93
N GLY A 68 -12.99 -8.28 -14.78
CA GLY A 68 -11.96 -8.65 -15.73
C GLY A 68 -10.57 -8.05 -15.47
N PHE A 69 -10.39 -7.24 -14.42
CA PHE A 69 -9.07 -6.72 -14.08
C PHE A 69 -8.17 -7.79 -13.49
N THR A 70 -6.89 -7.80 -13.90
CA THR A 70 -5.83 -8.53 -13.18
C THR A 70 -5.26 -7.62 -12.10
N ILE A 71 -5.17 -8.14 -10.87
CA ILE A 71 -4.68 -7.36 -9.75
C ILE A 71 -3.40 -8.01 -9.22
N TYR A 72 -2.39 -7.19 -9.02
CA TYR A 72 -1.13 -7.55 -8.40
C TYR A 72 -1.01 -6.87 -7.05
N GLY A 73 -0.71 -7.63 -6.00
CA GLY A 73 -0.45 -7.11 -4.66
C GLY A 73 1.01 -7.29 -4.30
N LEU A 74 1.75 -6.20 -4.23
CA LEU A 74 3.14 -6.23 -3.82
C LEU A 74 3.24 -6.37 -2.30
N ASP A 75 3.92 -7.42 -1.83
CA ASP A 75 4.44 -7.43 -0.47
C ASP A 75 5.72 -6.58 -0.45
N LEU A 76 5.67 -5.42 0.19
CA LEU A 76 6.83 -4.54 0.31
C LEU A 76 7.98 -5.28 1.02
N ARG A 77 9.22 -4.93 0.68
CA ARG A 77 10.41 -5.47 1.36
C ARG A 77 10.24 -5.45 2.88
N GLY A 78 10.53 -6.58 3.54
CA GLY A 78 10.35 -6.74 4.98
C GLY A 78 8.90 -6.93 5.43
N HIS A 79 7.97 -7.20 4.50
CA HIS A 79 6.56 -7.50 4.79
C HIS A 79 6.12 -8.78 4.06
N GLY A 80 5.03 -9.39 4.54
CA GLY A 80 4.44 -10.56 3.92
C GLY A 80 5.46 -11.65 3.61
N LEU A 81 5.45 -12.13 2.37
CA LEU A 81 6.34 -13.16 1.84
C LEU A 81 7.56 -12.61 1.09
N SER A 82 7.78 -11.28 1.10
CA SER A 82 8.99 -10.66 0.55
C SER A 82 10.19 -10.80 1.47
N ASP A 83 11.39 -10.83 0.87
CA ASP A 83 12.67 -10.78 1.59
C ASP A 83 12.87 -9.45 2.31
N GLY A 84 13.90 -9.36 3.13
CA GLY A 84 14.30 -8.19 3.89
C GLY A 84 14.02 -8.31 5.38
N ASN A 85 14.64 -7.43 6.16
CA ASN A 85 14.41 -7.37 7.60
C ASN A 85 12.98 -6.91 7.89
N ARG A 86 12.27 -7.66 8.74
CA ARG A 86 10.88 -7.36 9.10
C ARG A 86 10.74 -5.93 9.67
N GLY A 87 9.85 -5.15 9.05
CA GLY A 87 9.57 -3.77 9.44
C GLY A 87 10.72 -2.79 9.23
N ASP A 88 11.60 -3.08 8.29
CA ASP A 88 12.74 -2.23 7.93
C ASP A 88 12.79 -1.97 6.43
N TYR A 89 13.36 -0.84 6.06
CA TYR A 89 13.71 -0.52 4.67
C TYR A 89 15.10 0.11 4.64
N PRO A 90 16.00 -0.31 3.74
CA PRO A 90 17.38 0.19 3.74
C PRO A 90 17.48 1.69 3.48
N SER A 91 16.73 2.20 2.49
CA SER A 91 16.68 3.62 2.13
C SER A 91 15.44 3.95 1.29
N LYS A 92 15.17 5.24 1.09
CA LYS A 92 14.11 5.74 0.19
C LYS A 92 14.41 5.39 -1.27
N GLU A 93 15.66 5.43 -1.67
CA GLU A 93 16.12 5.06 -3.02
C GLU A 93 15.90 3.56 -3.29
N ARG A 94 16.06 2.70 -2.26
CA ARG A 94 15.75 1.28 -2.42
C ARG A 94 14.24 1.04 -2.54
N LEU A 95 13.43 1.75 -1.77
CA LEU A 95 11.97 1.69 -1.92
C LEU A 95 11.55 2.11 -3.34
N LEU A 96 12.09 3.22 -3.83
CA LEU A 96 11.84 3.67 -5.20
C LEU A 96 12.20 2.59 -6.23
N LYS A 97 13.39 1.98 -6.10
CA LYS A 97 13.81 0.92 -7.04
C LYS A 97 12.89 -0.29 -6.97
N ASP A 98 12.51 -0.75 -5.78
CA ASP A 98 11.59 -1.88 -5.61
C ASP A 98 10.24 -1.61 -6.27
N LEU A 99 9.70 -0.39 -6.12
CA LEU A 99 8.45 0.02 -6.77
C LEU A 99 8.60 0.09 -8.30
N SER A 100 9.68 0.71 -8.79
CA SER A 100 9.95 0.84 -10.22
C SER A 100 10.14 -0.53 -10.89
N GLU A 101 10.95 -1.41 -10.30
CA GLU A 101 11.18 -2.77 -10.78
C GLU A 101 9.87 -3.58 -10.83
N THR A 102 8.99 -3.38 -9.84
CA THR A 102 7.66 -4.03 -9.81
C THR A 102 6.73 -3.49 -10.88
N ILE A 103 6.65 -2.16 -11.07
CA ILE A 103 5.82 -1.53 -12.11
C ILE A 103 6.30 -2.00 -13.50
N GLN A 104 7.61 -1.97 -13.75
CA GLN A 104 8.18 -2.44 -15.01
C GLN A 104 7.90 -3.92 -15.26
N PHE A 105 7.91 -4.75 -14.21
CA PHE A 105 7.56 -6.15 -14.32
C PHE A 105 6.09 -6.33 -14.76
N VAL A 106 5.14 -5.62 -14.13
CA VAL A 106 3.71 -5.68 -14.48
C VAL A 106 3.45 -5.18 -15.90
N LYS A 107 4.15 -4.12 -16.32
CA LYS A 107 4.07 -3.56 -17.69
C LYS A 107 4.51 -4.54 -18.79
N GLN A 108 5.21 -5.62 -18.46
CA GLN A 108 5.53 -6.68 -19.46
C GLN A 108 4.31 -7.48 -19.90
N PHE A 109 3.26 -7.50 -19.09
CA PHE A 109 2.06 -8.30 -19.31
C PHE A 109 0.81 -7.46 -19.62
N HIS A 110 0.85 -6.16 -19.30
CA HIS A 110 -0.30 -5.26 -19.42
C HIS A 110 0.08 -3.94 -20.08
N SER A 111 -0.76 -3.45 -20.98
CA SER A 111 -0.55 -2.18 -21.67
C SER A 111 -0.75 -0.98 -20.74
N SER A 112 -1.62 -1.14 -19.72
CA SER A 112 -1.97 -0.10 -18.77
C SER A 112 -1.83 -0.58 -17.33
N VAL A 113 -1.37 0.31 -16.43
CA VAL A 113 -1.21 0.02 -15.00
C VAL A 113 -1.84 1.13 -14.16
N VAL A 114 -2.82 0.75 -13.35
CA VAL A 114 -3.40 1.60 -12.30
C VAL A 114 -2.75 1.22 -10.98
N ILE A 115 -2.14 2.16 -10.28
CA ILE A 115 -1.63 1.89 -8.92
C ILE A 115 -2.74 2.14 -7.89
N MET A 116 -2.84 1.24 -6.89
CA MET A 116 -3.78 1.35 -5.78
C MET A 116 -3.01 1.35 -4.46
N GLY A 117 -3.04 2.45 -3.74
CA GLY A 117 -2.42 2.57 -2.43
C GLY A 117 -3.43 2.65 -1.31
N HIS A 118 -3.23 1.88 -0.23
CA HIS A 118 -4.02 1.99 0.98
C HIS A 118 -3.16 2.44 2.15
N SER A 119 -3.56 3.49 2.87
CA SER A 119 -2.84 3.97 4.06
C SER A 119 -1.35 4.25 3.76
N LEU A 120 -0.41 3.50 4.32
CA LEU A 120 1.01 3.58 3.95
C LEU A 120 1.24 3.38 2.45
N GLY A 121 0.46 2.54 1.79
CA GLY A 121 0.51 2.33 0.34
C GLY A 121 0.26 3.61 -0.47
N VAL A 122 -0.46 4.58 0.08
CA VAL A 122 -0.63 5.92 -0.52
C VAL A 122 0.73 6.64 -0.62
N PHE A 123 1.59 6.50 0.38
CA PHE A 123 2.95 7.02 0.33
C PHE A 123 3.80 6.31 -0.73
N SER A 124 3.69 4.98 -0.82
CA SER A 124 4.33 4.21 -1.90
C SER A 124 3.85 4.66 -3.28
N SER A 125 2.54 4.90 -3.44
CA SER A 125 1.97 5.46 -4.68
C SER A 125 2.54 6.85 -5.01
N SER A 126 2.69 7.72 -4.01
CA SER A 126 3.30 9.04 -4.20
C SER A 126 4.74 8.94 -4.72
N ILE A 127 5.56 8.05 -4.13
CA ILE A 127 6.94 7.81 -4.62
C ILE A 127 6.92 7.29 -6.05
N ALA A 128 6.04 6.35 -6.37
CA ALA A 128 5.92 5.80 -7.72
C ALA A 128 5.51 6.87 -8.73
N LEU A 129 4.50 7.70 -8.41
CA LEU A 129 4.04 8.80 -9.26
C LEU A 129 5.13 9.85 -9.54
N ILE A 130 5.96 10.18 -8.55
CA ILE A 130 7.04 11.16 -8.75
C ILE A 130 8.12 10.62 -9.70
N ASN A 131 8.37 9.31 -9.72
CA ASN A 131 9.58 8.75 -10.34
C ASN A 131 9.30 7.82 -11.52
N CYS A 132 8.06 7.35 -11.68
CA CYS A 132 7.66 6.38 -12.71
C CYS A 132 6.34 6.78 -13.38
N LEU A 133 6.02 8.09 -13.42
CA LEU A 133 4.73 8.62 -13.90
C LEU A 133 4.39 8.12 -15.31
N GLU A 134 5.39 8.01 -16.18
CA GLU A 134 5.25 7.55 -17.57
C GLU A 134 4.78 6.08 -17.70
N ASN A 135 4.86 5.32 -16.62
CA ASN A 135 4.44 3.90 -16.58
C ASN A 135 3.13 3.68 -15.80
N ILE A 136 2.46 4.76 -15.40
CA ILE A 136 1.26 4.72 -14.57
C ILE A 136 0.14 5.45 -15.30
N ASP A 137 -0.98 4.77 -15.50
CA ASP A 137 -2.10 5.27 -16.29
C ASP A 137 -3.25 5.78 -15.40
N GLY A 138 -3.27 5.43 -14.11
CA GLY A 138 -4.26 5.91 -13.15
C GLY A 138 -3.88 5.61 -11.71
N VAL A 139 -4.58 6.22 -10.76
CA VAL A 139 -4.29 6.03 -9.34
C VAL A 139 -5.55 5.97 -8.47
N VAL A 140 -5.54 5.00 -7.56
CA VAL A 140 -6.54 4.83 -6.50
C VAL A 140 -5.87 5.02 -5.15
N LEU A 141 -6.36 5.96 -4.34
CA LEU A 141 -5.83 6.29 -3.02
C LEU A 141 -6.90 6.01 -1.96
N LEU A 142 -6.68 4.99 -1.14
CA LEU A 142 -7.62 4.59 -0.10
C LEU A 142 -7.11 4.98 1.28
N SER A 143 -7.97 5.62 2.08
CA SER A 143 -7.62 6.14 3.41
C SER A 143 -6.35 7.01 3.34
N ALA A 144 -6.40 8.02 2.48
CA ALA A 144 -5.30 8.94 2.17
C ALA A 144 -5.45 10.24 2.96
N ALA A 145 -4.46 10.61 3.78
CA ALA A 145 -4.41 11.91 4.43
C ALA A 145 -2.99 12.27 4.85
N ARG A 146 -2.70 13.58 4.99
CA ARG A 146 -1.39 14.05 5.47
C ARG A 146 -1.24 13.94 6.98
N THR A 147 -2.33 14.02 7.72
CA THR A 147 -2.33 14.03 9.18
C THR A 147 -3.32 13.02 9.73
N THR A 148 -2.90 12.32 10.77
CA THR A 148 -3.77 11.43 11.52
C THR A 148 -4.65 12.22 12.50
N ARG A 149 -5.75 11.61 12.95
CA ARG A 149 -6.52 12.14 14.08
C ARG A 149 -5.62 12.28 15.31
N PRO A 150 -5.78 13.32 16.13
CA PRO A 150 -4.98 13.48 17.37
C PRO A 150 -5.10 12.29 18.32
N SER A 151 -6.23 11.60 18.31
CA SER A 151 -6.51 10.41 19.12
C SER A 151 -5.88 9.12 18.58
N ALA A 152 -5.38 9.13 17.33
CA ALA A 152 -4.89 7.91 16.67
C ALA A 152 -3.69 7.27 17.38
N TYR A 153 -2.82 8.09 17.96
CA TYR A 153 -1.62 7.62 18.66
C TYR A 153 -1.38 8.38 19.96
N PRO A 154 -1.11 7.68 21.07
CA PRO A 154 -0.72 8.34 22.31
C PRO A 154 0.64 9.03 22.17
N PRO A 155 0.89 10.15 22.87
CA PRO A 155 2.16 10.84 22.81
C PRO A 155 3.28 9.96 23.39
N MET A 156 4.42 9.93 22.69
CA MET A 156 5.59 9.19 23.15
C MET A 156 6.21 9.85 24.40
N SER A 157 6.53 9.04 25.39
CA SER A 157 7.31 9.48 26.57
C SER A 157 8.75 9.89 26.20
N THR A 158 9.39 10.69 27.05
CA THR A 158 10.80 11.09 26.86
C THR A 158 11.74 9.88 26.80
N ALA A 159 11.48 8.85 27.61
CA ALA A 159 12.28 7.61 27.62
C ALA A 159 12.14 6.86 26.29
N GLN A 160 10.93 6.78 25.71
CA GLN A 160 10.73 6.18 24.40
C GLN A 160 11.47 6.96 23.29
N LYS A 161 11.37 8.29 23.29
CA LYS A 161 12.09 9.15 22.33
C LYS A 161 13.61 8.95 22.42
N LEU A 162 14.17 8.89 23.63
CA LEU A 162 15.59 8.63 23.85
C LEU A 162 16.00 7.24 23.35
N LYS A 163 15.20 6.21 23.66
CA LYS A 163 15.44 4.84 23.19
C LYS A 163 15.44 4.77 21.65
N ILE A 164 14.49 5.42 21.00
CA ILE A 164 14.40 5.50 19.52
C ILE A 164 15.64 6.21 18.98
N PHE A 165 16.03 7.35 19.55
CA PHE A 165 17.21 8.10 19.14
C PHE A 165 18.50 7.26 19.24
N LEU A 166 18.76 6.65 20.38
CA LEU A 166 19.95 5.82 20.57
C LEU A 166 19.99 4.64 19.60
N ASN A 167 18.86 3.95 19.37
CA ASN A 167 18.82 2.86 18.41
C ASN A 167 18.95 3.36 16.96
N SER A 168 18.44 4.52 16.61
CA SER A 168 18.61 5.08 15.26
C SER A 168 20.06 5.34 14.89
N VAL A 169 20.91 5.65 15.88
CA VAL A 169 22.34 5.90 15.68
C VAL A 169 23.16 4.60 15.73
N PHE A 170 22.95 3.78 16.75
CA PHE A 170 23.84 2.63 17.04
C PHE A 170 23.31 1.30 16.47
N ARG A 171 22.04 1.19 16.19
CA ARG A 171 21.37 -0.03 15.69
C ARG A 171 20.23 0.29 14.74
N PRO A 172 20.50 0.93 13.57
CA PRO A 172 19.45 1.48 12.70
C PRO A 172 18.48 0.42 12.14
N SER A 173 18.91 -0.83 12.02
CA SER A 173 18.09 -1.96 11.57
C SER A 173 17.32 -2.66 12.70
N LYS A 174 17.42 -2.18 13.97
CA LYS A 174 16.66 -2.76 15.07
C LYS A 174 15.27 -2.14 15.16
N PRO A 175 14.19 -2.94 15.13
CA PRO A 175 12.83 -2.45 15.40
C PRO A 175 12.72 -1.86 16.80
N VAL A 176 12.18 -0.66 16.90
CA VAL A 176 12.03 0.10 18.18
C VAL A 176 10.69 0.81 18.28
N ILE A 177 9.90 0.80 17.22
CA ILE A 177 8.56 1.37 17.17
C ILE A 177 7.59 0.20 17.07
N HIS A 178 6.61 0.21 17.95
CA HIS A 178 5.58 -0.83 18.02
C HIS A 178 4.25 -0.22 17.59
N TYR A 179 3.70 -0.78 16.53
CA TYR A 179 2.42 -0.40 15.96
C TYR A 179 1.37 -1.39 16.46
N TYR A 180 0.93 -1.20 17.69
CA TYR A 180 -0.08 -2.06 18.31
C TYR A 180 -1.21 -1.21 18.88
N ARG A 181 -2.43 -1.63 18.61
CA ARG A 181 -3.66 -1.11 19.22
C ARG A 181 -4.63 -2.27 19.45
N ASP A 182 -5.45 -2.16 20.47
CA ASP A 182 -6.51 -3.14 20.70
C ASP A 182 -7.46 -3.19 19.49
N GLY A 183 -7.86 -4.40 19.11
CA GLY A 183 -8.75 -4.63 17.96
C GLY A 183 -8.11 -4.53 16.57
N MET A 184 -6.77 -4.45 16.48
CA MET A 184 -6.11 -4.50 15.16
C MET A 184 -6.29 -5.85 14.48
N VAL A 185 -6.47 -5.79 13.17
CA VAL A 185 -6.56 -6.98 12.30
C VAL A 185 -5.19 -7.66 12.20
N GLY A 186 -5.18 -8.98 12.09
CA GLY A 186 -3.99 -9.77 11.76
C GLY A 186 -3.07 -10.09 12.94
N LEU A 187 -3.54 -9.97 14.19
CA LEU A 187 -2.70 -10.27 15.37
C LEU A 187 -2.25 -11.73 15.43
N ASP A 188 -3.03 -12.66 14.88
CA ASP A 188 -2.73 -14.09 14.85
C ASP A 188 -2.07 -14.52 13.53
N ASP A 189 -1.87 -13.61 12.57
CA ASP A 189 -1.24 -13.91 11.29
C ASP A 189 0.26 -13.57 11.34
N PRO A 190 1.17 -14.56 11.19
CA PRO A 190 2.61 -14.35 11.28
C PRO A 190 3.19 -13.47 10.16
N LEU A 191 2.44 -13.24 9.09
CA LEU A 191 2.85 -12.39 7.98
C LEU A 191 2.61 -10.90 8.23
N PHE A 192 1.73 -10.55 9.18
CA PHE A 192 1.62 -9.17 9.65
C PHE A 192 2.87 -8.76 10.42
N ASN A 193 3.20 -7.48 10.36
CA ASN A 193 4.34 -6.94 11.09
C ASN A 193 3.95 -5.70 11.88
N PHE A 194 4.15 -5.74 13.19
CA PHE A 194 3.81 -4.65 14.12
C PHE A 194 5.04 -3.94 14.70
N HIS A 195 6.25 -4.29 14.22
CA HIS A 195 7.50 -3.80 14.75
C HIS A 195 8.32 -3.14 13.65
N TYR A 196 8.68 -1.87 13.83
CA TYR A 196 9.35 -1.06 12.82
C TYR A 196 10.64 -0.44 13.30
N THR A 197 11.59 -0.29 12.38
CA THR A 197 12.78 0.53 12.63
C THR A 197 12.42 2.02 12.55
N TYR A 198 13.20 2.84 13.21
CA TYR A 198 13.06 4.30 13.05
C TYR A 198 13.36 4.74 11.61
N ARG A 199 14.30 4.06 10.95
CA ARG A 199 14.65 4.30 9.55
C ARG A 199 13.45 4.12 8.63
N PHE A 200 12.71 3.02 8.76
CA PHE A 200 11.47 2.77 8.03
C PHE A 200 10.47 3.92 8.22
N MET A 201 10.21 4.29 9.48
CA MET A 201 9.27 5.36 9.81
C MET A 201 9.70 6.73 9.26
N LYS A 202 11.02 6.99 9.19
CA LYS A 202 11.54 8.22 8.60
C LYS A 202 11.34 8.23 7.08
N ILE A 203 11.60 7.11 6.40
CA ILE A 203 11.41 6.96 4.94
C ILE A 203 9.95 7.14 4.56
N THR A 204 9.02 6.63 5.38
CA THR A 204 7.57 6.64 5.13
C THR A 204 6.84 7.80 5.81
N SER A 205 7.56 8.85 6.16
CA SER A 205 6.98 10.02 6.83
C SER A 205 6.05 10.80 5.90
N SER A 206 4.84 11.10 6.39
CA SER A 206 3.86 11.93 5.68
C SER A 206 4.33 13.35 5.36
N ARG A 207 5.41 13.82 6.00
CA ARG A 207 6.02 15.14 5.71
C ARG A 207 6.56 15.23 4.28
N ASP A 208 6.97 14.10 3.72
CA ASP A 208 7.52 14.00 2.36
C ASP A 208 6.47 13.57 1.33
N PHE A 209 5.19 13.52 1.74
CA PHE A 209 4.10 13.14 0.85
C PHE A 209 3.81 14.30 -0.11
N ILE A 210 4.17 14.10 -1.37
CA ILE A 210 3.93 15.04 -2.47
C ILE A 210 3.30 14.24 -3.61
N LEU A 211 2.26 14.78 -4.22
CA LEU A 211 1.74 14.28 -5.49
C LEU A 211 2.21 15.22 -6.60
N PRO A 212 2.70 14.69 -7.72
CA PRO A 212 3.04 15.51 -8.89
C PRO A 212 1.75 16.06 -9.53
N ASP A 213 1.93 16.96 -10.51
CA ASP A 213 0.81 17.36 -11.38
C ASP A 213 0.42 16.15 -12.25
N LEU A 214 -0.78 15.63 -12.02
CA LEU A 214 -1.32 14.45 -12.72
C LEU A 214 -2.11 14.82 -13.98
N GLN A 215 -2.28 16.12 -14.26
CA GLN A 215 -2.96 16.63 -15.47
C GLN A 215 -4.36 16.03 -15.68
N SER A 216 -4.48 15.07 -16.60
CA SER A 216 -5.74 14.37 -16.91
C SER A 216 -5.76 12.91 -16.44
N MET A 217 -4.71 12.46 -15.73
CA MET A 217 -4.68 11.10 -15.21
C MET A 217 -5.89 10.84 -14.30
N PRO A 218 -6.62 9.74 -14.50
CA PRO A 218 -7.73 9.37 -13.64
C PRO A 218 -7.28 9.12 -12.20
N VAL A 219 -7.96 9.77 -11.23
CA VAL A 219 -7.67 9.65 -9.79
C VAL A 219 -8.95 9.31 -9.04
N PHE A 220 -8.91 8.24 -8.26
CA PHE A 220 -9.96 7.89 -7.32
C PHE A 220 -9.43 8.01 -5.89
N VAL A 221 -10.13 8.75 -5.03
CA VAL A 221 -9.80 8.85 -3.60
C VAL A 221 -10.97 8.34 -2.79
N GLY A 222 -10.73 7.33 -1.97
CA GLY A 222 -11.75 6.70 -1.11
C GLY A 222 -11.35 6.72 0.37
N ILE A 223 -12.34 6.91 1.26
CA ILE A 223 -12.14 6.83 2.71
C ILE A 223 -13.42 6.32 3.38
N GLY A 224 -13.29 5.57 4.47
CA GLY A 224 -14.40 5.21 5.32
C GLY A 224 -14.85 6.38 6.21
N ASP A 225 -16.16 6.55 6.42
CA ASP A 225 -16.69 7.60 7.32
C ASP A 225 -16.38 7.34 8.79
N GLN A 226 -16.09 6.08 9.15
CA GLN A 226 -15.69 5.64 10.49
C GLN A 226 -14.19 5.34 10.59
N ASP A 227 -13.36 5.83 9.65
CA ASP A 227 -11.90 5.67 9.70
C ASP A 227 -11.36 6.28 11.00
N GLU A 228 -10.79 5.42 11.84
CA GLU A 228 -10.29 5.80 13.16
C GLU A 228 -8.91 6.46 13.14
N LEU A 229 -8.19 6.39 12.00
CA LEU A 229 -6.89 7.03 11.83
C LEU A 229 -6.97 8.39 11.13
N PHE A 230 -7.77 8.49 10.10
CA PHE A 230 -7.92 9.68 9.29
C PHE A 230 -9.36 10.19 9.33
N SER A 231 -9.54 11.49 9.25
CA SER A 231 -10.89 12.05 9.09
C SER A 231 -11.22 12.25 7.61
N VAL A 232 -12.51 12.22 7.30
CA VAL A 232 -13.01 12.52 5.95
C VAL A 232 -12.54 13.91 5.51
N GLU A 233 -12.50 14.89 6.42
CA GLU A 233 -12.04 16.27 6.15
C GLU A 233 -10.55 16.29 5.77
N ASN A 234 -9.69 15.52 6.50
CA ASN A 234 -8.27 15.46 6.19
C ASN A 234 -8.02 14.77 4.84
N CYS A 235 -8.81 13.75 4.51
CA CYS A 235 -8.75 13.09 3.21
C CYS A 235 -9.26 14.00 2.10
N ARG A 236 -10.35 14.74 2.34
CA ARG A 236 -10.90 15.72 1.40
C ARG A 236 -9.89 16.86 1.14
N SER A 237 -9.23 17.36 2.16
CA SER A 237 -8.17 18.36 2.01
C SER A 237 -7.04 17.88 1.08
N LEU A 238 -6.62 16.62 1.23
CA LEU A 238 -5.66 16.02 0.31
C LEU A 238 -6.21 15.92 -1.12
N TYR A 239 -7.45 15.44 -1.28
CA TYR A 239 -8.10 15.35 -2.58
C TYR A 239 -8.16 16.72 -3.29
N ASP A 240 -8.48 17.78 -2.56
CA ASP A 240 -8.60 19.14 -3.12
C ASP A 240 -7.24 19.65 -3.64
N GLU A 241 -6.12 19.23 -3.04
CA GLU A 241 -4.77 19.55 -3.48
C GLU A 241 -4.33 18.78 -4.73
N ILE A 242 -4.96 17.65 -5.07
CA ILE A 242 -4.59 16.84 -6.24
C ILE A 242 -4.85 17.63 -7.52
N GLN A 243 -3.80 17.81 -8.30
CA GLN A 243 -3.85 18.47 -9.59
C GLN A 243 -4.15 17.44 -10.69
N SER A 244 -5.44 17.10 -10.83
CA SER A 244 -5.99 16.31 -11.94
C SER A 244 -7.35 16.85 -12.32
N SER A 245 -7.61 16.94 -13.64
CA SER A 245 -8.92 17.30 -14.16
C SER A 245 -9.92 16.13 -14.14
N ASN A 246 -9.44 14.89 -13.94
CA ASN A 246 -10.25 13.67 -13.86
C ASN A 246 -10.08 13.03 -12.49
N LYS A 247 -10.75 13.57 -11.46
CA LYS A 247 -10.64 13.05 -10.09
C LYS A 247 -12.00 12.85 -9.43
N THR A 248 -12.14 11.73 -8.72
CA THR A 248 -13.35 11.31 -8.00
C THR A 248 -13.05 11.15 -6.52
N PHE A 249 -13.97 11.60 -5.66
CA PHE A 249 -13.90 11.40 -4.21
C PHE A 249 -15.09 10.57 -3.74
N HIS A 250 -14.82 9.53 -2.97
CA HIS A 250 -15.83 8.64 -2.42
C HIS A 250 -15.68 8.47 -0.91
N VAL A 251 -16.84 8.49 -0.20
CA VAL A 251 -16.91 8.16 1.24
C VAL A 251 -17.65 6.85 1.39
N ALA A 252 -16.96 5.82 1.86
CA ALA A 252 -17.52 4.50 2.13
C ALA A 252 -18.29 4.52 3.45
N ILE A 253 -19.59 4.31 3.38
CA ILE A 253 -20.47 4.29 4.57
C ILE A 253 -20.12 3.08 5.45
N ASP A 254 -20.07 3.31 6.77
CA ASP A 254 -19.64 2.35 7.80
C ASP A 254 -18.22 1.80 7.58
N GLY A 255 -17.43 2.42 6.68
CA GLY A 255 -16.06 2.05 6.42
C GLY A 255 -15.12 2.51 7.53
N LYS A 256 -14.29 1.58 8.02
CA LYS A 256 -13.19 1.84 8.95
C LYS A 256 -11.86 1.93 8.20
N HIS A 257 -10.77 2.20 8.91
CA HIS A 257 -9.45 2.30 8.30
C HIS A 257 -9.03 1.04 7.52
N SER A 258 -9.26 -0.13 8.07
CA SER A 258 -8.84 -1.42 7.49
C SER A 258 -10.01 -2.31 7.08
N GLU A 259 -11.25 -1.86 7.22
CA GLU A 259 -12.46 -2.63 6.97
C GLU A 259 -13.44 -1.80 6.14
N PHE A 260 -13.66 -2.21 4.91
CA PHE A 260 -14.69 -1.65 4.04
C PHE A 260 -15.85 -2.65 3.97
N PRO A 261 -17.05 -2.31 4.46
CA PRO A 261 -18.22 -3.16 4.34
C PRO A 261 -18.49 -3.54 2.88
N ARG A 262 -19.07 -4.71 2.67
CA ARG A 262 -19.43 -5.16 1.31
C ARG A 262 -20.33 -4.11 0.64
N GLY A 263 -19.99 -3.71 -0.57
CA GLY A 263 -20.71 -2.72 -1.34
C GLY A 263 -20.34 -1.26 -1.03
N SER A 264 -19.67 -0.98 0.09
CA SER A 264 -19.29 0.41 0.43
C SER A 264 -18.27 1.04 -0.55
N MET A 265 -17.56 0.20 -1.32
CA MET A 265 -16.62 0.61 -2.37
C MET A 265 -17.13 0.30 -3.79
N ASP A 266 -18.42 -0.01 -3.97
CA ASP A 266 -19.03 -0.31 -5.27
C ASP A 266 -18.75 0.75 -6.35
N PRO A 267 -18.67 2.07 -6.07
CA PRO A 267 -18.35 3.07 -7.09
C PRO A 267 -16.95 2.94 -7.72
N LEU A 268 -16.02 2.22 -7.10
CA LEU A 268 -14.69 2.00 -7.64
C LEU A 268 -14.72 1.15 -8.93
N GLY A 269 -15.58 0.14 -9.00
CA GLY A 269 -15.70 -0.73 -10.16
C GLY A 269 -16.12 0.04 -11.42
N PRO A 270 -17.29 0.72 -11.45
CA PRO A 270 -17.71 1.57 -12.56
C PRO A 270 -16.69 2.64 -12.93
N TRP A 271 -16.05 3.27 -11.94
CA TRP A 271 -15.01 4.26 -12.20
C TRP A 271 -13.81 3.65 -12.97
N LEU A 272 -13.39 2.43 -12.58
CA LEU A 272 -12.35 1.71 -13.31
C LEU A 272 -12.80 1.34 -14.72
N ASP A 273 -14.04 0.86 -14.91
CA ASP A 273 -14.59 0.50 -16.21
C ASP A 273 -14.74 1.71 -17.16
N GLU A 274 -15.04 2.90 -16.64
CA GLU A 274 -15.15 4.14 -17.43
C GLU A 274 -13.79 4.64 -17.92
N ASN A 275 -12.71 4.37 -17.19
CA ASN A 275 -11.40 4.93 -17.48
C ASN A 275 -10.41 3.94 -18.08
N PHE A 276 -10.66 2.62 -17.97
CA PHE A 276 -9.66 1.60 -18.34
C PHE A 276 -10.31 0.35 -18.98
N ASP A 277 -9.59 -0.22 -19.97
CA ASP A 277 -9.92 -1.48 -20.65
C ASP A 277 -9.30 -2.69 -19.96
#